data_d098c226a850560260b78877cf4a36fe
#
_entry.id   d098c226a850560260b78877cf4a36fe
#
_cell.length_a   1.000
_cell.length_b   1.000
_cell.length_c   1.000
_cell.angle_alpha   90.00
_cell.angle_beta   90.00
_cell.angle_gamma   90.00
#
_symmetry.space_group_name_H-M   'P 1'
#
loop_
_entity.id
_entity.type
_entity.pdbx_description
1 polymer ?
#
loop_
_entity_poly.entity_id
_entity_poly.type
_entity_poly.pdbx_seq_one_letter_code
_entity_poly.pdbx_strand_id
1 'polypeptide(L)'
;MYIVTRIWEAKPMEARRAATLAALIGEVYEKTGQRSSVQVSFNGGTLPGETNRVYMRWIADKIESPYRSGNEIPEKARELGAKIREITVRSWVEFEELLTEDKRQQ
;
A
#
# COMPACT_ATOMS: atom_id res chain seq x y z
N MET A 1 7.71 5.89 14.55
CA MET A 1 6.95 4.89 13.77
C MET A 1 5.90 5.56 12.92
N TYR A 2 5.69 5.02 11.75
CA TYR A 2 4.78 5.58 10.76
C TYR A 2 3.84 4.52 10.23
N ILE A 3 2.60 4.92 9.98
CA ILE A 3 1.70 4.12 9.15
C ILE A 3 1.94 4.58 7.73
N VAL A 4 2.31 3.64 6.87
CA VAL A 4 2.49 3.91 5.45
C VAL A 4 1.29 3.38 4.71
N THR A 5 0.67 4.21 3.88
CA THR A 5 -0.49 3.82 3.09
C THR A 5 -0.19 4.06 1.62
N ARG A 6 -0.19 2.99 0.83
CA ARG A 6 -0.21 3.06 -0.62
C ARG A 6 -1.65 3.07 -1.09
N ILE A 7 -2.00 4.04 -1.93
CA ILE A 7 -3.38 4.19 -2.42
C ILE A 7 -3.38 4.08 -3.94
N TRP A 8 -4.30 3.29 -4.47
CA TRP A 8 -4.57 3.22 -5.91
C TRP A 8 -5.99 3.69 -6.18
N GLU A 9 -6.13 4.48 -7.22
CA GLU A 9 -7.44 4.76 -7.79
C GLU A 9 -7.68 3.76 -8.90
N ALA A 10 -8.60 2.83 -8.69
CA ALA A 10 -8.92 1.81 -9.68
C ALA A 10 -9.82 2.37 -10.78
N LYS A 11 -9.72 1.79 -11.96
CA LYS A 11 -10.70 2.03 -13.03
C LYS A 11 -12.07 1.50 -12.57
N PRO A 12 -13.17 2.04 -13.12
CA PRO A 12 -14.51 1.56 -12.76
C PRO A 12 -14.62 0.05 -12.85
N MET A 13 -15.25 -0.57 -11.85
CA MET A 13 -15.48 -2.02 -11.76
C MET A 13 -14.23 -2.84 -11.46
N GLU A 14 -13.07 -2.22 -11.29
CA GLU A 14 -11.79 -2.93 -11.12
C GLU A 14 -11.23 -2.88 -9.68
N ALA A 15 -11.96 -2.24 -8.74
CA ALA A 15 -11.43 -2.06 -7.38
C ALA A 15 -11.10 -3.38 -6.66
N ARG A 16 -11.99 -4.36 -6.71
CA ARG A 16 -11.76 -5.64 -6.05
C ARG A 16 -10.60 -6.42 -6.68
N ARG A 17 -10.46 -6.36 -7.99
CA ARG A 17 -9.36 -6.98 -8.69
C ARG A 17 -8.03 -6.29 -8.36
N ALA A 18 -8.04 -4.96 -8.34
CA ALA A 18 -6.86 -4.20 -7.93
C ALA A 18 -6.49 -4.51 -6.48
N ALA A 19 -7.47 -4.64 -5.58
CA ALA A 19 -7.24 -5.02 -4.20
C ALA A 19 -6.60 -6.40 -4.09
N THR A 20 -7.04 -7.35 -4.91
CA THR A 20 -6.46 -8.70 -4.96
C THR A 20 -4.98 -8.63 -5.37
N LEU A 21 -4.66 -7.85 -6.40
CA LEU A 21 -3.27 -7.68 -6.84
C LEU A 21 -2.44 -6.98 -5.76
N ALA A 22 -3.01 -5.98 -5.09
CA ALA A 22 -2.32 -5.29 -3.98
C ALA A 22 -2.02 -6.27 -2.83
N ALA A 23 -2.97 -7.14 -2.49
CA ALA A 23 -2.76 -8.15 -1.45
C ALA A 23 -1.63 -9.11 -1.82
N LEU A 24 -1.56 -9.53 -3.08
CA LEU A 24 -0.48 -10.39 -3.55
C LEU A 24 0.87 -9.67 -3.50
N ILE A 25 0.92 -8.39 -3.84
CA ILE A 25 2.13 -7.58 -3.70
C ILE A 25 2.55 -7.53 -2.24
N GLY A 26 1.60 -7.27 -1.33
CA GLY A 26 1.86 -7.24 0.11
C GLY A 26 2.47 -8.54 0.62
N GLU A 27 1.93 -9.68 0.19
CA GLU A 27 2.45 -11.00 0.56
C GLU A 27 3.89 -11.20 0.12
N VAL A 28 4.26 -10.74 -1.07
CA VAL A 28 5.64 -10.82 -1.56
C VAL A 28 6.57 -10.06 -0.63
N TYR A 29 6.22 -8.83 -0.25
CA TYR A 29 7.05 -8.02 0.63
C TYR A 29 7.13 -8.59 2.05
N GLU A 30 6.06 -9.19 2.54
CA GLU A 30 6.08 -9.87 3.84
C GLU A 30 7.02 -11.07 3.83
N LYS A 31 6.97 -11.88 2.78
CA LYS A 31 7.82 -13.07 2.63
C LYS A 31 9.31 -12.73 2.55
N THR A 32 9.66 -11.59 1.95
CA THR A 32 11.05 -11.14 1.87
C THR A 32 11.51 -10.42 3.13
N GLY A 33 10.63 -10.24 4.11
CA GLY A 33 10.94 -9.55 5.36
C GLY A 33 11.05 -8.04 5.24
N GLN A 34 10.69 -7.46 4.08
CA GLN A 34 10.80 -6.01 3.87
C GLN A 34 9.69 -5.23 4.53
N ARG A 35 8.57 -5.88 4.81
CA ARG A 35 7.43 -5.28 5.49
C ARG A 35 6.87 -6.25 6.51
N SER A 36 6.46 -5.74 7.64
CA SER A 36 5.66 -6.52 8.60
C SER A 36 4.22 -6.58 8.08
N SER A 37 3.30 -7.05 8.90
CA SER A 37 1.90 -7.25 8.51
C SER A 37 1.34 -6.16 7.60
N VAL A 38 0.92 -6.56 6.41
CA VAL A 38 0.32 -5.68 5.42
C VAL A 38 -1.18 -5.90 5.43
N GLN A 39 -1.95 -4.82 5.51
CA GLN A 39 -3.41 -4.87 5.39
C GLN A 39 -3.82 -4.22 4.08
N VAL A 40 -4.72 -4.88 3.37
CA VAL A 40 -5.29 -4.34 2.14
C VAL A 40 -6.81 -4.20 2.32
N SER A 41 -7.32 -3.05 1.96
CA SER A 41 -8.75 -2.74 2.00
C SER A 41 -9.16 -2.00 0.74
N PHE A 42 -10.45 -1.94 0.47
CA PHE A 42 -10.91 -1.27 -0.75
C PHE A 42 -12.34 -0.78 -0.59
N ASN A 43 -12.70 0.19 -1.42
CA ASN A 43 -14.07 0.65 -1.56
C ASN A 43 -14.42 0.63 -3.05
N GLY A 44 -15.30 -0.30 -3.41
CA GLY A 44 -15.77 -0.44 -4.79
C GLY A 44 -16.97 0.43 -5.13
N GLY A 45 -17.43 1.25 -4.20
CA GLY A 45 -18.57 2.15 -4.42
C GLY A 45 -19.81 1.81 -3.60
N THR A 46 -19.74 0.78 -2.74
CA THR A 46 -20.87 0.36 -1.90
C THR A 46 -20.81 0.91 -0.49
N LEU A 47 -19.70 1.56 -0.13
CA LEU A 47 -19.49 2.11 1.22
C LEU A 47 -19.33 3.64 1.14
N PRO A 48 -19.64 4.35 2.23
CA PRO A 48 -19.28 5.76 2.33
C PRO A 48 -17.77 5.96 2.15
N GLY A 49 -17.36 7.08 1.57
CA GLY A 49 -15.98 7.41 1.30
C GLY A 49 -15.67 7.44 -0.19
N GLU A 50 -14.41 7.60 -0.52
CA GLU A 50 -13.98 7.65 -1.91
C GLU A 50 -14.19 6.29 -2.59
N THR A 51 -14.86 6.31 -3.73
CA THR A 51 -15.11 5.10 -4.50
C THR A 51 -13.91 4.72 -5.35
N ASN A 52 -13.81 3.45 -5.71
CA ASN A 52 -12.72 2.90 -6.53
C ASN A 52 -11.34 3.13 -5.93
N ARG A 53 -11.23 2.99 -4.62
CA ARG A 53 -9.96 3.13 -3.91
C ARG A 53 -9.51 1.80 -3.34
N VAL A 54 -8.20 1.56 -3.44
CA VAL A 54 -7.53 0.42 -2.83
C VAL A 54 -6.43 0.96 -1.92
N TYR A 55 -6.35 0.44 -0.71
CA TYR A 55 -5.41 0.88 0.32
C TYR A 55 -4.55 -0.30 0.76
N MET A 56 -3.24 -0.10 0.78
CA MET A 56 -2.31 -1.04 1.37
C MET A 56 -1.58 -0.33 2.50
N ARG A 57 -1.70 -0.85 3.73
CA ARG A 57 -1.12 -0.22 4.92
C ARG A 57 -0.14 -1.15 5.61
N TRP A 58 0.96 -0.59 6.08
CA TRP A 58 1.93 -1.29 6.93
C TRP A 58 2.59 -0.28 7.87
N ILE A 59 3.34 -0.81 8.83
CA ILE A 59 4.06 0.01 9.81
C ILE A 59 5.53 0.03 9.43
N ALA A 60 6.15 1.20 9.47
CA ALA A 60 7.59 1.38 9.23
C ALA A 60 8.22 2.21 10.35
N ASP A 61 9.46 1.86 10.71
CA ASP A 61 10.18 2.58 11.76
C ASP A 61 10.64 3.95 11.29
N LYS A 62 10.92 4.07 10.00
CA LYS A 62 11.46 5.30 9.41
C LYS A 62 11.01 5.43 7.96
N ILE A 63 11.14 6.64 7.45
CA ILE A 63 10.88 6.94 6.04
C ILE A 63 12.17 6.74 5.27
N GLU A 64 12.13 5.84 4.28
CA GLU A 64 13.29 5.53 3.47
C GLU A 64 13.02 5.75 1.98
N SER A 65 14.04 6.20 1.26
CA SER A 65 13.93 6.35 -0.18
C SER A 65 13.83 4.97 -0.86
N PRO A 66 12.92 4.77 -1.81
CA PRO A 66 12.89 3.55 -2.61
C PRO A 66 14.13 3.41 -3.51
N TYR A 67 14.84 4.51 -3.72
CA TYR A 67 16.07 4.54 -4.54
C TYR A 67 17.35 4.40 -3.72
N ARG A 68 17.24 4.11 -2.42
CA ARG A 68 18.40 3.94 -1.56
C ARG A 68 19.25 2.77 -2.01
N SER A 69 20.57 2.86 -1.74
CA SER A 69 21.51 1.79 -2.06
C SER A 69 21.11 0.50 -1.32
N GLY A 70 21.17 -0.61 -2.04
CA GLY A 70 20.85 -1.93 -1.47
C GLY A 70 19.36 -2.26 -1.43
N ASN A 71 18.49 -1.35 -1.85
CA ASN A 71 17.06 -1.68 -1.93
C ASN A 71 16.80 -2.55 -3.16
N GLU A 72 16.17 -3.68 -2.95
CA GLU A 72 15.80 -4.61 -4.02
C GLU A 72 14.28 -4.75 -4.07
N ILE A 73 13.74 -4.59 -5.27
CA ILE A 73 12.31 -4.85 -5.51
C ILE A 73 12.20 -6.29 -6.02
N PRO A 74 11.52 -7.18 -5.30
CA PRO A 74 11.33 -8.54 -5.76
C PRO A 74 10.70 -8.58 -7.15
N GLU A 75 11.19 -9.47 -8.01
CA GLU A 75 10.69 -9.57 -9.38
C GLU A 75 9.19 -9.84 -9.43
N LYS A 76 8.70 -10.70 -8.55
CA LYS A 76 7.26 -10.98 -8.45
C LYS A 76 6.44 -9.73 -8.14
N ALA A 77 6.96 -8.84 -7.29
CA ALA A 77 6.29 -7.57 -6.99
C ALA A 77 6.27 -6.67 -8.23
N ARG A 78 7.32 -6.68 -9.06
CA ARG A 78 7.34 -5.93 -10.31
C ARG A 78 6.30 -6.42 -11.29
N GLU A 79 6.18 -7.74 -11.43
CA GLU A 79 5.17 -8.35 -12.31
C GLU A 79 3.76 -7.97 -11.88
N LEU A 80 3.46 -8.10 -10.60
CA LEU A 80 2.17 -7.73 -10.04
C LEU A 80 1.93 -6.23 -10.16
N GLY A 81 2.96 -5.42 -9.96
CA GLY A 81 2.89 -3.98 -10.14
C GLY A 81 2.54 -3.57 -11.56
N ALA A 82 3.07 -4.29 -12.56
CA ALA A 82 2.70 -4.05 -13.95
C ALA A 82 1.23 -4.36 -14.19
N LYS A 83 0.73 -5.44 -13.62
CA LYS A 83 -0.69 -5.83 -13.76
C LYS A 83 -1.63 -4.83 -13.11
N ILE A 84 -1.30 -4.36 -11.89
CA ILE A 84 -2.17 -3.41 -11.20
C ILE A 84 -2.20 -2.04 -11.92
N ARG A 85 -1.11 -1.65 -12.56
CA ARG A 85 -1.08 -0.41 -13.34
C ARG A 85 -2.05 -0.44 -14.52
N GLU A 86 -2.31 -1.60 -15.09
CA GLU A 86 -3.24 -1.74 -16.22
C GLU A 86 -4.69 -1.43 -15.85
N ILE A 87 -5.05 -1.63 -14.59
CA ILE A 87 -6.43 -1.48 -14.10
C ILE A 87 -6.60 -0.33 -13.11
N THR A 88 -5.59 0.51 -12.98
CA THR A 88 -5.64 1.69 -12.11
C THR A 88 -5.36 2.96 -12.90
N VAL A 89 -5.87 4.09 -12.38
CA VAL A 89 -5.70 5.42 -12.98
C VAL A 89 -4.43 6.08 -12.46
N ARG A 90 -4.22 6.00 -11.14
CA ARG A 90 -3.07 6.61 -10.48
C ARG A 90 -2.84 5.94 -9.12
N SER A 91 -1.67 6.18 -8.55
CA SER A 91 -1.36 5.74 -7.20
C SER A 91 -0.47 6.77 -6.51
N TRP A 92 -0.53 6.78 -5.17
CA TRP A 92 0.31 7.64 -4.36
C TRP A 92 0.51 7.02 -2.99
N VAL A 93 1.40 7.61 -2.20
CA VAL A 93 1.73 7.12 -0.87
C VAL A 93 1.53 8.24 0.14
N GLU A 94 0.94 7.90 1.28
CA GLU A 94 0.77 8.80 2.40
C GLU A 94 1.43 8.21 3.63
N PHE A 95 2.02 9.08 4.44
CA PHE A 95 2.63 8.71 5.70
C PHE A 95 1.93 9.42 6.83
N GLU A 96 1.68 8.69 7.90
CA GLU A 96 1.13 9.26 9.13
C GLU A 96 2.02 8.84 10.28
N GLU A 97 2.34 9.76 11.17
CA GLU A 97 3.14 9.44 12.34
C GLU A 97 2.22 8.86 13.41
N LEU A 98 2.60 7.72 14.00
CA LEU A 98 1.86 7.15 15.11
C LEU A 98 2.02 8.03 16.34
N LEU A 99 0.88 8.41 16.96
CA LEU A 99 0.87 9.16 18.19
C LEU A 99 1.08 8.21 19.36
N THR A 100 2.33 8.06 19.75
CA THR A 100 2.70 7.29 20.93
C THR A 100 2.55 8.16 22.18
N GLU A 101 2.54 7.53 23.37
CA GLU A 101 2.29 8.25 24.61
C GLU A 101 3.31 9.37 24.85
N ASP A 102 4.57 9.12 24.54
CA ASP A 102 5.65 10.10 24.71
C ASP A 102 5.51 11.34 23.81
N LYS A 103 4.70 11.27 22.76
CA LYS A 103 4.48 12.38 21.83
C LYS A 103 3.21 13.17 22.12
N ARG A 104 2.42 12.73 23.09
CA ARG A 104 1.18 13.43 23.44
C ARG A 104 1.46 14.82 23.99
N GLN A 105 0.69 15.77 23.54
CA GLN A 105 0.73 17.15 24.04
C GLN A 105 -0.48 17.40 24.93
N GLN A 106 -0.23 17.91 26.13
CA GLN A 106 -1.30 18.21 27.09
C GLN A 106 -1.74 19.66 27.01
#